data_1f976491fce4f39beaea0ab8bea92013
#
_entry.id   1f976491fce4f39beaea0ab8bea92013
#
_cell.length_a   1.000
_cell.length_b   1.000
_cell.length_c   1.000
_cell.angle_alpha   90.00
_cell.angle_beta   90.00
_cell.angle_gamma   90.00
#
_symmetry.space_group_name_H-M   'P 1'
#
loop_
_entity.id
_entity.type
_entity.pdbx_description
1 polymer ?
#
loop_
_entity_poly.entity_id
_entity_poly.type
_entity_poly.pdbx_seq_one_letter_code
_entity_poly.pdbx_strand_id
1 'polypeptide(L)'
;MGGLVEDLNKERPESQSVSDYYANFNKEVVEHTVESEKKHHMPVDMNGVEIYSEQKASSFLSNIAYKAAQLAAPHLADLFLYNLRAAAFAERRDILDEGELMNIADETGIDIAAFLEHMNDGSAQKKFEEDFQLTASSDIEYFPTFFFEYEGKTMKLKSYRTYEELSAVVKAISKGNLTPTEAQ
;
A
#
# COMPACT_ATOMS: atom_id res chain seq x y z
N MET A 1 -2.09 1.06 -0.53
CA MET A 1 -2.28 -0.19 -1.28
C MET A 1 -3.53 -0.83 -0.75
N GLY A 2 -4.43 -1.30 -1.60
CA GLY A 2 -5.65 -1.92 -1.13
C GLY A 2 -5.34 -3.27 -0.51
N GLY A 3 -5.65 -3.44 0.77
CA GLY A 3 -5.54 -4.69 1.48
C GLY A 3 -4.11 -5.09 1.85
N LEU A 4 -3.79 -5.03 3.11
CA LEU A 4 -2.58 -5.64 3.64
C LEU A 4 -2.83 -7.16 3.71
N VAL A 5 -2.03 -7.94 3.00
CA VAL A 5 -2.07 -9.40 3.03
C VAL A 5 -0.99 -9.89 3.99
N GLU A 6 -1.38 -10.44 5.12
CA GLU A 6 -0.45 -10.93 6.14
C GLU A 6 0.13 -12.30 5.75
N ASP A 7 -0.73 -13.30 5.58
CA ASP A 7 -0.29 -14.65 5.24
C ASP A 7 -1.45 -15.48 4.67
N LEU A 8 -1.56 -15.53 3.34
CA LEU A 8 -2.60 -16.29 2.65
C LEU A 8 -2.58 -17.79 2.95
N ASN A 9 -1.41 -18.35 3.31
CA ASN A 9 -1.33 -19.75 3.68
C ASN A 9 -2.13 -20.05 4.95
N LYS A 10 -2.17 -19.10 5.89
CA LYS A 10 -2.97 -19.23 7.12
C LYS A 10 -4.46 -18.98 6.90
N GLU A 11 -4.79 -18.15 5.90
CA GLU A 11 -6.17 -17.78 5.60
C GLU A 11 -6.89 -18.83 4.73
N ARG A 12 -6.13 -19.72 4.06
CA ARG A 12 -6.69 -20.73 3.17
C ARG A 12 -7.53 -21.75 3.93
N PRO A 13 -8.82 -21.98 3.55
CA PRO A 13 -9.63 -23.04 4.10
C PRO A 13 -9.04 -24.44 3.79
N GLU A 14 -9.01 -25.33 4.76
CA GLU A 14 -8.49 -26.70 4.58
C GLU A 14 -9.20 -27.48 3.46
N SER A 15 -10.47 -27.16 3.20
CA SER A 15 -11.29 -27.77 2.14
C SER A 15 -10.93 -27.32 0.72
N GLN A 16 -10.11 -26.29 0.57
CA GLN A 16 -9.74 -25.73 -0.73
C GLN A 16 -8.30 -26.14 -1.10
N SER A 17 -8.09 -26.57 -2.37
CA SER A 17 -6.74 -26.85 -2.85
C SER A 17 -5.89 -25.58 -2.88
N VAL A 18 -4.55 -25.73 -2.69
CA VAL A 18 -3.61 -24.61 -2.77
C VAL A 18 -3.74 -23.89 -4.12
N SER A 19 -3.74 -24.65 -5.21
CA SER A 19 -3.82 -24.11 -6.57
C SER A 19 -5.09 -23.29 -6.79
N ASP A 20 -6.27 -23.82 -6.42
CA ASP A 20 -7.53 -23.13 -6.62
C ASP A 20 -7.65 -21.90 -5.74
N TYR A 21 -7.12 -21.94 -4.52
CA TYR A 21 -7.13 -20.79 -3.61
C TYR A 21 -6.37 -19.61 -4.19
N TYR A 22 -5.10 -19.82 -4.60
CA TYR A 22 -4.29 -18.76 -5.17
C TYR A 22 -4.80 -18.28 -6.53
N ALA A 23 -5.30 -19.17 -7.38
CA ALA A 23 -5.91 -18.80 -8.65
C ALA A 23 -7.12 -17.87 -8.45
N ASN A 24 -8.00 -18.20 -7.50
CA ASN A 24 -9.17 -17.38 -7.19
C ASN A 24 -8.75 -16.04 -6.58
N PHE A 25 -7.82 -16.02 -5.64
CA PHE A 25 -7.34 -14.80 -4.99
C PHE A 25 -6.69 -13.84 -6.00
N ASN A 26 -5.77 -14.34 -6.84
CA ASN A 26 -5.16 -13.54 -7.90
C ASN A 26 -6.21 -13.00 -8.91
N LYS A 27 -7.21 -13.80 -9.24
CA LYS A 27 -8.32 -13.36 -10.10
C LYS A 27 -9.07 -12.18 -9.47
N GLU A 28 -9.41 -12.25 -8.19
CA GLU A 28 -10.09 -11.16 -7.49
C GLU A 28 -9.23 -9.89 -7.48
N VAL A 29 -7.92 -10.01 -7.24
CA VAL A 29 -6.99 -8.87 -7.29
C VAL A 29 -6.99 -8.23 -8.67
N VAL A 30 -6.93 -9.03 -9.74
CA VAL A 30 -6.99 -8.55 -11.14
C VAL A 30 -8.31 -7.84 -11.42
N GLU A 31 -9.43 -8.43 -11.05
CA GLU A 31 -10.77 -7.87 -11.27
C GLU A 31 -10.93 -6.51 -10.58
N HIS A 32 -10.53 -6.39 -9.31
CA HIS A 32 -10.55 -5.12 -8.58
C HIS A 32 -9.65 -4.06 -9.20
N THR A 33 -8.47 -4.45 -9.68
CA THR A 33 -7.51 -3.52 -10.29
C THR A 33 -8.03 -3.00 -11.63
N VAL A 34 -8.58 -3.88 -12.46
CA VAL A 34 -9.20 -3.50 -13.76
C VAL A 34 -10.44 -2.62 -13.56
N GLU A 35 -11.23 -2.86 -12.52
CA GLU A 35 -12.36 -1.98 -12.19
C GLU A 35 -11.88 -0.58 -11.80
N SER A 36 -10.79 -0.50 -11.04
CA SER A 36 -10.14 0.76 -10.65
C SER A 36 -9.59 1.52 -11.87
N GLU A 37 -9.02 0.82 -12.86
CA GLU A 37 -8.61 1.43 -14.13
C GLU A 37 -9.78 2.14 -14.82
N LYS A 38 -10.90 1.44 -15.02
CA LYS A 38 -12.08 1.99 -15.68
C LYS A 38 -12.64 3.20 -14.96
N LYS A 39 -12.61 3.19 -13.63
CA LYS A 39 -13.19 4.24 -12.79
C LYS A 39 -12.28 5.45 -12.62
N HIS A 40 -10.97 5.24 -12.56
CA HIS A 40 -9.98 6.25 -12.18
C HIS A 40 -8.95 6.55 -13.27
N HIS A 41 -9.09 5.93 -14.47
CA HIS A 41 -8.18 6.12 -15.62
C HIS A 41 -6.71 5.83 -15.27
N MET A 42 -6.49 4.83 -14.43
CA MET A 42 -5.13 4.39 -14.06
C MET A 42 -4.59 3.45 -15.15
N PRO A 43 -3.31 3.56 -15.55
CA PRO A 43 -2.72 2.59 -16.45
C PRO A 43 -2.58 1.25 -15.73
N VAL A 44 -3.26 0.21 -16.25
CA VAL A 44 -3.25 -1.15 -15.68
C VAL A 44 -3.03 -2.16 -16.79
N ASP A 45 -2.09 -3.07 -16.60
CA ASP A 45 -1.92 -4.28 -17.42
C ASP A 45 -1.71 -5.49 -16.51
N MET A 46 -2.79 -6.17 -16.20
CA MET A 46 -2.82 -7.33 -15.30
C MET A 46 -3.08 -8.66 -16.01
N ASN A 47 -2.97 -8.70 -17.34
CA ASN A 47 -3.22 -9.92 -18.10
C ASN A 47 -2.21 -11.02 -17.75
N GLY A 48 -2.68 -12.11 -17.17
CA GLY A 48 -1.88 -13.27 -16.81
C GLY A 48 -0.91 -13.02 -15.64
N VAL A 49 -1.15 -12.00 -14.83
CA VAL A 49 -0.34 -11.71 -13.63
C VAL A 49 -0.82 -12.58 -12.47
N GLU A 50 0.12 -13.30 -11.88
CA GLU A 50 -0.03 -14.01 -10.61
C GLU A 50 0.85 -13.31 -9.57
N ILE A 51 0.23 -12.48 -8.72
CA ILE A 51 0.95 -11.73 -7.68
C ILE A 51 1.32 -12.65 -6.52
N TYR A 52 0.37 -13.50 -6.09
CA TYR A 52 0.49 -14.35 -4.91
C TYR A 52 0.62 -15.82 -5.26
N SER A 53 1.42 -16.52 -4.50
CA SER A 53 1.60 -17.98 -4.55
C SER A 53 1.86 -18.53 -3.14
N GLU A 54 1.93 -19.84 -2.99
CA GLU A 54 2.28 -20.47 -1.71
C GLU A 54 3.63 -19.97 -1.14
N GLN A 55 4.60 -19.65 -2.02
CA GLN A 55 5.91 -19.12 -1.65
C GLN A 55 5.88 -17.58 -1.46
N LYS A 56 4.87 -16.91 -2.01
CA LYS A 56 4.68 -15.46 -1.99
C LYS A 56 3.29 -15.13 -1.45
N ALA A 57 3.05 -15.51 -0.20
CA ALA A 57 1.74 -15.47 0.44
C ALA A 57 1.46 -14.16 1.20
N SER A 58 2.38 -13.20 1.18
CA SER A 58 2.28 -11.98 1.97
C SER A 58 2.73 -10.75 1.18
N SER A 59 2.06 -9.62 1.43
CA SER A 59 2.46 -8.31 0.89
C SER A 59 3.47 -7.57 1.80
N PHE A 60 3.90 -8.16 2.91
CA PHE A 60 4.75 -7.49 3.89
C PHE A 60 6.08 -7.06 3.30
N LEU A 61 6.70 -7.87 2.47
CA LEU A 61 8.01 -7.58 1.88
C LEU A 61 7.99 -6.24 1.11
N SER A 62 7.02 -6.02 0.24
CA SER A 62 6.90 -4.76 -0.53
C SER A 62 6.58 -3.56 0.36
N ASN A 63 5.84 -3.75 1.46
CA ASN A 63 5.56 -2.68 2.43
C ASN A 63 6.82 -2.34 3.26
N ILE A 64 7.61 -3.34 3.66
CA ILE A 64 8.89 -3.15 4.34
C ILE A 64 9.89 -2.44 3.41
N ALA A 65 9.93 -2.80 2.13
CA ALA A 65 10.75 -2.12 1.13
C ALA A 65 10.40 -0.63 1.00
N TYR A 66 9.11 -0.28 1.05
CA TYR A 66 8.71 1.12 1.10
C TYR A 66 9.23 1.83 2.36
N LYS A 67 9.23 1.16 3.53
CA LYS A 67 9.83 1.72 4.74
C LYS A 67 11.33 1.86 4.64
N ALA A 68 12.03 0.91 4.02
CA ALA A 68 13.46 1.02 3.73
C ALA A 68 13.75 2.24 2.83
N ALA A 69 12.95 2.45 1.78
CA ALA A 69 13.06 3.64 0.92
C ALA A 69 12.83 4.95 1.71
N GLN A 70 11.85 4.98 2.62
CA GLN A 70 11.61 6.14 3.50
C GLN A 70 12.80 6.45 4.42
N LEU A 71 13.50 5.44 4.90
CA LEU A 71 14.67 5.60 5.78
C LEU A 71 15.93 5.96 4.97
N ALA A 72 16.17 5.29 3.85
CA ALA A 72 17.37 5.52 3.03
C ALA A 72 17.32 6.85 2.27
N ALA A 73 16.15 7.22 1.73
CA ALA A 73 15.99 8.43 0.92
C ALA A 73 14.58 9.02 1.05
N PRO A 74 14.27 9.73 2.17
CA PRO A 74 12.93 10.25 2.43
C PRO A 74 12.36 11.10 1.29
N HIS A 75 13.20 11.85 0.58
CA HIS A 75 12.80 12.72 -0.55
C HIS A 75 12.45 11.94 -1.83
N LEU A 76 12.82 10.67 -1.94
CA LEU A 76 12.50 9.78 -3.07
C LEU A 76 11.41 8.75 -2.71
N ALA A 77 10.98 8.67 -1.46
CA ALA A 77 10.06 7.64 -0.99
C ALA A 77 8.73 7.61 -1.75
N ASP A 78 8.15 8.77 -2.04
CA ASP A 78 6.90 8.86 -2.80
C ASP A 78 7.09 8.43 -4.26
N LEU A 79 8.24 8.74 -4.85
CA LEU A 79 8.58 8.27 -6.20
C LEU A 79 8.80 6.76 -6.20
N PHE A 80 9.49 6.21 -5.19
CA PHE A 80 9.61 4.76 -5.03
C PHE A 80 8.24 4.08 -4.92
N LEU A 81 7.34 4.61 -4.11
CA LEU A 81 5.98 4.08 -3.99
C LEU A 81 5.20 4.13 -5.31
N TYR A 82 5.37 5.21 -6.07
CA TYR A 82 4.78 5.32 -7.41
C TYR A 82 5.35 4.24 -8.35
N ASN A 83 6.67 4.10 -8.43
CA ASN A 83 7.34 3.11 -9.27
C ASN A 83 6.98 1.67 -8.85
N LEU A 84 6.90 1.40 -7.55
CA LEU A 84 6.46 0.10 -7.02
C LEU A 84 5.05 -0.27 -7.47
N ARG A 85 4.13 0.69 -7.48
CA ARG A 85 2.77 0.49 -7.97
C ARG A 85 2.71 0.33 -9.49
N ALA A 86 3.48 1.12 -10.23
CA ALA A 86 3.59 0.99 -11.68
C ALA A 86 4.15 -0.38 -12.06
N ALA A 87 5.22 -0.82 -11.39
CA ALA A 87 5.81 -2.14 -11.57
C ALA A 87 4.77 -3.26 -11.38
N ALA A 88 3.98 -3.21 -10.29
CA ALA A 88 2.97 -4.22 -9.99
C ALA A 88 1.81 -4.24 -10.99
N PHE A 89 1.22 -3.06 -11.28
CA PHE A 89 -0.09 -2.98 -11.92
C PHE A 89 -0.05 -2.60 -13.41
N ALA A 90 1.06 -2.03 -13.90
CA ALA A 90 1.21 -1.65 -15.29
C ALA A 90 2.32 -2.40 -16.02
N GLU A 91 3.34 -2.87 -15.32
CA GLU A 91 4.53 -3.49 -15.90
C GLU A 91 4.63 -5.00 -15.63
N ARG A 92 3.72 -5.56 -14.85
CA ARG A 92 3.67 -7.00 -14.48
C ARG A 92 4.94 -7.50 -13.80
N ARG A 93 5.61 -6.65 -13.04
CA ARG A 93 6.82 -7.00 -12.30
C ARG A 93 6.47 -7.62 -10.96
N ASP A 94 7.29 -8.52 -10.48
CA ASP A 94 7.08 -9.25 -9.25
C ASP A 94 7.56 -8.45 -8.02
N ILE A 95 6.69 -7.62 -7.48
CA ILE A 95 7.00 -6.79 -6.29
C ILE A 95 7.10 -7.58 -4.98
N LEU A 96 6.96 -8.91 -5.01
CA LEU A 96 7.19 -9.79 -3.87
C LEU A 96 8.54 -10.51 -3.98
N ASP A 97 9.38 -10.14 -4.96
CA ASP A 97 10.75 -10.57 -5.12
C ASP A 97 11.72 -9.48 -4.64
N GLU A 98 12.68 -9.86 -3.78
CA GLU A 98 13.63 -8.91 -3.18
C GLU A 98 14.55 -8.29 -4.23
N GLY A 99 14.99 -9.07 -5.23
CA GLY A 99 15.81 -8.57 -6.33
C GLY A 99 15.06 -7.53 -7.17
N GLU A 100 13.76 -7.74 -7.37
CA GLU A 100 12.93 -6.79 -8.09
C GLU A 100 12.72 -5.49 -7.30
N LEU A 101 12.55 -5.58 -5.99
CA LEU A 101 12.46 -4.39 -5.12
C LEU A 101 13.76 -3.58 -5.13
N MET A 102 14.91 -4.24 -5.20
CA MET A 102 16.22 -3.57 -5.38
C MET A 102 16.30 -2.85 -6.73
N ASN A 103 15.87 -3.50 -7.83
CA ASN A 103 15.84 -2.88 -9.15
C ASN A 103 14.98 -1.61 -9.15
N ILE A 104 13.80 -1.66 -8.54
CA ILE A 104 12.91 -0.49 -8.42
C ILE A 104 13.57 0.62 -7.59
N ALA A 105 14.31 0.27 -6.53
CA ALA A 105 15.05 1.25 -5.72
C ALA A 105 16.16 1.93 -6.52
N ASP A 106 16.94 1.17 -7.29
CA ASP A 106 17.99 1.68 -8.18
C ASP A 106 17.42 2.60 -9.28
N GLU A 107 16.36 2.16 -9.95
CA GLU A 107 15.63 2.94 -10.96
C GLU A 107 15.07 4.25 -10.39
N THR A 108 14.74 4.26 -9.11
CA THR A 108 14.26 5.46 -8.39
C THR A 108 15.42 6.41 -8.02
N GLY A 109 16.66 5.92 -8.05
CA GLY A 109 17.86 6.67 -7.66
C GLY A 109 18.17 6.61 -6.17
N ILE A 110 17.67 5.60 -5.47
CA ILE A 110 17.98 5.35 -4.06
C ILE A 110 19.33 4.62 -3.97
N ASP A 111 20.19 5.02 -3.04
CA ASP A 111 21.43 4.31 -2.74
C ASP A 111 21.11 2.88 -2.27
N ILE A 112 21.53 1.88 -3.06
CA ILE A 112 21.20 0.48 -2.83
C ILE A 112 21.84 -0.05 -1.53
N ALA A 113 23.03 0.43 -1.16
CA ALA A 113 23.66 0.00 0.07
C ALA A 113 22.84 0.45 1.29
N ALA A 114 22.40 1.70 1.31
CA ALA A 114 21.55 2.24 2.37
C ALA A 114 20.15 1.57 2.38
N PHE A 115 19.56 1.30 1.20
CA PHE A 115 18.29 0.59 1.10
C PHE A 115 18.39 -0.82 1.69
N LEU A 116 19.42 -1.59 1.30
CA LEU A 116 19.63 -2.95 1.80
C LEU A 116 19.99 -2.98 3.28
N GLU A 117 20.72 -1.99 3.79
CA GLU A 117 20.99 -1.85 5.22
C GLU A 117 19.65 -1.83 5.98
N HIS A 118 18.72 -0.96 5.60
CA HIS A 118 17.43 -0.86 6.26
C HIS A 118 16.50 -2.06 6.03
N MET A 119 16.63 -2.75 4.90
CA MET A 119 15.91 -4.01 4.67
C MET A 119 16.36 -5.12 5.65
N ASN A 120 17.65 -5.14 6.05
CA ASN A 120 18.26 -6.26 6.75
C ASN A 120 18.54 -6.00 8.24
N ASP A 121 18.63 -4.74 8.69
CA ASP A 121 18.93 -4.39 10.09
C ASP A 121 17.72 -4.38 11.02
N GLY A 122 16.52 -4.63 10.47
CA GLY A 122 15.25 -4.62 11.18
C GLY A 122 14.62 -3.22 11.35
N SER A 123 15.27 -2.15 10.92
CA SER A 123 14.74 -0.79 11.07
C SER A 123 13.48 -0.55 10.23
N ALA A 124 13.47 -1.00 8.98
CA ALA A 124 12.31 -0.91 8.10
C ALA A 124 11.16 -1.80 8.59
N GLN A 125 11.45 -3.01 9.07
CA GLN A 125 10.48 -3.91 9.69
C GLN A 125 9.81 -3.23 10.89
N LYS A 126 10.59 -2.64 11.79
CA LYS A 126 10.08 -1.93 12.96
C LYS A 126 9.17 -0.76 12.56
N LYS A 127 9.54 0.02 11.55
CA LYS A 127 8.71 1.12 11.04
C LYS A 127 7.39 0.63 10.44
N PHE A 128 7.41 -0.50 9.76
CA PHE A 128 6.20 -1.14 9.25
C PHE A 128 5.28 -1.60 10.39
N GLU A 129 5.84 -2.21 11.44
CA GLU A 129 5.09 -2.64 12.62
C GLU A 129 4.48 -1.46 13.39
N GLU A 130 5.20 -0.34 13.51
CA GLU A 130 4.68 0.90 14.10
C GLU A 130 3.44 1.42 13.34
N ASP A 131 3.47 1.44 12.00
CA ASP A 131 2.33 1.83 11.17
C ASP A 131 1.16 0.85 11.31
N PHE A 132 1.45 -0.45 11.39
CA PHE A 132 0.43 -1.47 11.58
C PHE A 132 -0.29 -1.30 12.93
N GLN A 133 0.47 -1.07 14.00
CA GLN A 133 -0.08 -0.79 15.32
C GLN A 133 -0.90 0.52 15.33
N LEU A 134 -0.42 1.57 14.67
CA LEU A 134 -1.16 2.82 14.53
C LEU A 134 -2.50 2.60 13.82
N THR A 135 -2.50 1.84 12.74
CA THR A 135 -3.71 1.48 11.99
C THR A 135 -4.71 0.74 12.88
N ALA A 136 -4.24 -0.27 13.62
CA ALA A 136 -5.08 -1.06 14.52
C ALA A 136 -5.67 -0.22 15.67
N SER A 137 -4.88 0.71 16.24
CA SER A 137 -5.32 1.57 17.33
C SER A 137 -6.22 2.74 16.88
N SER A 138 -6.25 3.05 15.57
CA SER A 138 -7.02 4.18 15.01
C SER A 138 -8.41 3.79 14.52
N ASP A 139 -8.89 2.58 14.84
CA ASP A 139 -10.20 2.08 14.40
C ASP A 139 -10.40 2.26 12.87
N ILE A 140 -9.42 1.79 12.08
CA ILE A 140 -9.45 1.82 10.63
C ILE A 140 -10.02 0.50 10.13
N GLU A 141 -11.23 0.54 9.58
CA GLU A 141 -11.92 -0.62 9.00
C GLU A 141 -11.74 -0.72 7.49
N TYR A 142 -11.46 0.41 6.84
CA TYR A 142 -11.41 0.52 5.37
C TYR A 142 -10.23 1.36 4.90
N PHE A 143 -9.67 1.01 3.75
CA PHE A 143 -8.67 1.80 3.04
C PHE A 143 -9.23 2.31 1.70
N PRO A 144 -8.89 3.58 1.33
CA PRO A 144 -8.18 4.57 2.13
C PRO A 144 -9.03 5.17 3.25
N THR A 145 -8.39 5.54 4.38
CA THR A 145 -8.98 6.38 5.42
C THR A 145 -8.09 7.61 5.60
N PHE A 146 -8.69 8.79 5.63
CA PHE A 146 -8.00 10.07 5.77
C PHE A 146 -8.29 10.68 7.14
N PHE A 147 -7.25 11.16 7.80
CA PHE A 147 -7.36 11.95 9.01
C PHE A 147 -6.93 13.39 8.72
N PHE A 148 -7.76 14.34 9.11
CA PHE A 148 -7.47 15.77 9.03
C PHE A 148 -7.35 16.30 10.44
N GLU A 149 -6.18 16.80 10.79
CA GLU A 149 -5.92 17.43 12.08
C GLU A 149 -5.80 18.92 11.91
N TYR A 150 -6.58 19.68 12.67
CA TYR A 150 -6.55 21.13 12.66
C TYR A 150 -6.96 21.67 14.02
N GLU A 151 -6.15 22.55 14.59
CA GLU A 151 -6.39 23.20 15.91
C GLU A 151 -6.72 22.17 17.03
N GLY A 152 -6.02 21.03 17.04
CA GLY A 152 -6.18 19.98 18.04
C GLY A 152 -7.46 19.14 17.89
N LYS A 153 -8.15 19.27 16.77
CA LYS A 153 -9.33 18.46 16.42
C LYS A 153 -9.01 17.57 15.23
N THR A 154 -9.55 16.35 15.24
CA THR A 154 -9.37 15.36 14.19
C THR A 154 -10.69 15.06 13.49
N MET A 155 -10.69 15.01 12.18
CA MET A 155 -11.79 14.53 11.36
C MET A 155 -11.34 13.30 10.57
N LYS A 156 -12.16 12.26 10.56
CA LYS A 156 -11.92 11.00 9.85
C LYS A 156 -12.86 10.90 8.64
N LEU A 157 -12.30 10.67 7.46
CA LEU A 157 -13.05 10.35 6.24
C LEU A 157 -12.70 8.95 5.77
N LYS A 158 -13.69 8.10 5.64
CA LYS A 158 -13.56 6.74 5.14
C LYS A 158 -13.77 6.69 3.62
N SER A 159 -13.11 5.72 2.95
CA SER A 159 -13.25 5.42 1.54
C SER A 159 -12.56 6.41 0.59
N TYR A 160 -12.47 6.02 -0.68
CA TYR A 160 -11.86 6.83 -1.73
C TYR A 160 -12.53 8.21 -1.85
N ARG A 161 -11.69 9.24 -2.06
CA ARG A 161 -12.11 10.61 -2.34
C ARG A 161 -11.31 11.18 -3.51
N THR A 162 -11.93 11.98 -4.34
CA THR A 162 -11.23 12.70 -5.41
C THR A 162 -10.37 13.81 -4.82
N TYR A 163 -9.42 14.30 -5.62
CA TYR A 163 -8.61 15.47 -5.23
C TYR A 163 -9.48 16.69 -4.93
N GLU A 164 -10.53 16.91 -5.71
CA GLU A 164 -11.47 18.03 -5.54
C GLU A 164 -12.21 17.94 -4.21
N GLU A 165 -12.68 16.74 -3.83
CA GLU A 165 -13.34 16.51 -2.55
C GLU A 165 -12.39 16.74 -1.37
N LEU A 166 -11.16 16.20 -1.42
CA LEU A 166 -10.16 16.41 -0.37
C LEU A 166 -9.76 17.89 -0.28
N SER A 167 -9.54 18.56 -1.42
CA SER A 167 -9.26 20.01 -1.46
C SER A 167 -10.39 20.84 -0.88
N ALA A 168 -11.65 20.47 -1.13
CA ALA A 168 -12.80 21.16 -0.57
C ALA A 168 -12.85 21.03 0.96
N VAL A 169 -12.56 19.85 1.50
CA VAL A 169 -12.48 19.61 2.95
C VAL A 169 -11.39 20.48 3.58
N VAL A 170 -10.16 20.45 3.03
CA VAL A 170 -9.04 21.26 3.54
C VAL A 170 -9.38 22.74 3.52
N LYS A 171 -9.98 23.25 2.42
CA LYS A 171 -10.42 24.65 2.30
C LYS A 171 -11.54 25.02 3.29
N ALA A 172 -12.47 24.10 3.55
CA ALA A 172 -13.54 24.33 4.51
C ALA A 172 -13.01 24.41 5.95
N ILE A 173 -12.10 23.51 6.32
CA ILE A 173 -11.43 23.52 7.62
C ILE A 173 -10.62 24.80 7.81
N SER A 174 -9.78 25.19 6.85
CA SER A 174 -8.93 26.38 6.95
C SER A 174 -9.70 27.71 7.01
N LYS A 175 -10.97 27.72 6.57
CA LYS A 175 -11.86 28.88 6.65
C LYS A 175 -12.78 28.87 7.89
N GLY A 176 -12.64 27.87 8.77
CA GLY A 176 -13.50 27.69 9.93
C GLY A 176 -14.96 27.30 9.62
N ASN A 177 -15.23 26.93 8.35
CA ASN A 177 -16.58 26.54 7.89
C ASN A 177 -16.89 25.06 8.20
N LEU A 178 -15.88 24.27 8.55
CA LEU A 178 -16.00 22.87 8.95
C LEU A 178 -15.11 22.67 10.16
N THR A 179 -15.70 22.44 11.29
CA THR A 179 -14.95 22.01 12.48
C THR A 179 -14.85 20.50 12.48
N PRO A 180 -13.65 19.92 12.56
CA PRO A 180 -13.50 18.49 12.80
C PRO A 180 -14.32 18.12 14.03
N THR A 181 -15.20 17.15 13.91
CA THR A 181 -15.92 16.58 15.05
C THR A 181 -14.94 15.69 15.80
N GLU A 182 -14.98 15.73 17.13
CA GLU A 182 -14.21 14.76 17.93
C GLU A 182 -14.57 13.35 17.43
N ALA A 183 -13.53 12.56 17.14
CA ALA A 183 -13.69 11.19 16.66
C ALA A 183 -14.48 10.40 17.73
N GLN A 184 -15.68 9.96 17.38
CA GLN A 184 -16.41 8.91 18.10
C GLN A 184 -16.00 7.56 17.57
#